data_556dda1c8afda3c1be1f55044e178f46
#
_entry.id   556dda1c8afda3c1be1f55044e178f46
#
_cell.length_a   1.000
_cell.length_b   1.000
_cell.length_c   1.000
_cell.angle_alpha   90.00
_cell.angle_beta   90.00
_cell.angle_gamma   90.00
#
_symmetry.space_group_name_H-M   'P 1'
#
loop_
_entity.id
_entity.type
_entity.pdbx_description
1 polymer ?
#
loop_
_entity_poly.entity_id
_entity_poly.type
_entity_poly.pdbx_seq_one_letter_code
_entity_poly.pdbx_strand_id
1 'polypeptide(L)'
;EALYEYNQCRLYGGGKFDMLHGQDETILPSLAQGGARGGIGGTTNYNGRELVGIIDAWNRGDLETAREKQNFSQEVINVICHFRGNIVGGKRIMKLLGFDLGPNRVPFRNMTDEEEAQMKKELEEIGFFERANQF
;
A
#
# COMPACT_ATOMS: atom_id res chain seq x y z
N GLU A 1 -5.83 16.66 -5.00
CA GLU A 1 -7.22 16.85 -4.52
C GLU A 1 -7.42 16.09 -3.22
N ALA A 2 -7.24 14.77 -3.19
CA ALA A 2 -7.46 13.95 -1.98
C ALA A 2 -6.67 14.39 -0.73
N LEU A 3 -5.39 14.79 -0.87
CA LEU A 3 -4.59 15.27 0.27
C LEU A 3 -5.09 16.61 0.81
N TYR A 4 -5.59 17.49 -0.05
CA TYR A 4 -6.19 18.75 0.37
C TYR A 4 -7.47 18.50 1.19
N GLU A 5 -8.38 17.68 0.67
CA GLU A 5 -9.64 17.33 1.35
C GLU A 5 -9.37 16.61 2.68
N TYR A 6 -8.43 15.67 2.69
CA TYR A 6 -7.98 14.99 3.90
C TYR A 6 -7.54 16.00 4.97
N ASN A 7 -6.72 16.99 4.59
CA ASN A 7 -6.27 18.02 5.52
C ASN A 7 -7.43 18.92 6.01
N GLN A 8 -8.41 19.25 5.16
CA GLN A 8 -9.61 19.97 5.59
C GLN A 8 -10.41 19.17 6.63
N CYS A 9 -10.58 17.87 6.42
CA CYS A 9 -11.23 16.98 7.39
C CYS A 9 -10.46 16.96 8.73
N ARG A 10 -9.12 16.90 8.68
CA ARG A 10 -8.29 16.93 9.88
C ARG A 10 -8.44 18.22 10.68
N LEU A 11 -8.51 19.36 10.00
CA LEU A 11 -8.65 20.67 10.64
C LEU A 11 -10.07 20.92 11.20
N TYR A 12 -11.06 20.21 10.67
CA TYR A 12 -12.43 20.30 11.15
C TYR A 12 -12.51 19.94 12.66
N GLY A 13 -13.27 20.69 13.41
CA GLY A 13 -13.42 20.49 14.85
C GLY A 13 -12.15 20.77 15.66
N GLY A 14 -11.20 21.60 15.13
CA GLY A 14 -9.96 21.96 15.82
C GLY A 14 -8.92 20.85 15.85
N GLY A 15 -8.96 19.91 14.91
CA GLY A 15 -7.97 18.83 14.81
C GLY A 15 -8.12 17.72 15.87
N LYS A 16 -9.29 17.60 16.50
CA LYS A 16 -9.53 16.63 17.58
C LYS A 16 -9.71 15.18 17.10
N PHE A 17 -9.93 14.97 15.80
CA PHE A 17 -10.11 13.63 15.25
C PHE A 17 -8.78 13.00 14.88
N ASP A 18 -8.58 11.74 15.26
CA ASP A 18 -7.48 10.94 14.77
C ASP A 18 -7.78 10.48 13.35
N MET A 19 -6.82 10.69 12.44
CA MET A 19 -7.00 10.47 11.01
C MET A 19 -6.02 9.41 10.52
N LEU A 20 -6.56 8.39 9.86
CA LEU A 20 -5.77 7.39 9.15
C LEU A 20 -5.80 7.64 7.64
N HIS A 21 -4.66 7.50 6.98
CA HIS A 21 -4.56 7.70 5.54
C HIS A 21 -4.92 6.41 4.79
N GLY A 22 -5.80 6.51 3.79
CA GLY A 22 -6.34 5.35 3.07
C GLY A 22 -5.63 5.04 1.74
N GLN A 23 -4.68 5.87 1.31
CA GLN A 23 -3.95 5.72 0.05
C GLN A 23 -2.48 5.44 0.32
N ASP A 24 -2.07 4.18 0.23
CA ASP A 24 -0.72 3.74 0.56
C ASP A 24 0.36 4.41 -0.32
N GLU A 25 0.00 4.77 -1.55
CA GLU A 25 0.87 5.48 -2.50
C GLU A 25 1.22 6.92 -2.08
N THR A 26 0.54 7.46 -1.08
CA THR A 26 0.72 8.86 -0.63
C THR A 26 0.83 9.01 0.90
N ILE A 27 1.31 7.97 1.61
CA ILE A 27 1.51 8.03 3.07
C ILE A 27 2.51 9.13 3.43
N LEU A 28 3.68 9.17 2.80
CA LEU A 28 4.70 10.17 3.11
C LEU A 28 4.24 11.62 2.89
N PRO A 29 3.62 12.00 1.76
CA PRO A 29 3.01 13.32 1.62
C PRO A 29 1.95 13.64 2.68
N SER A 30 1.16 12.64 3.10
CA SER A 30 0.15 12.80 4.15
C SER A 30 0.78 13.08 5.52
N LEU A 31 1.87 12.40 5.86
CA LEU A 31 2.66 12.68 7.06
C LEU A 31 3.24 14.11 7.03
N ALA A 32 3.76 14.54 5.87
CA ALA A 32 4.34 15.86 5.68
C ALA A 32 3.32 17.00 5.87
N GLN A 33 2.06 16.77 5.53
CA GLN A 33 0.96 17.70 5.85
C GLN A 33 0.56 17.72 7.32
N GLY A 34 1.15 16.85 8.16
CA GLY A 34 0.83 16.75 9.58
C GLY A 34 -0.53 16.07 9.86
N GLY A 35 -1.07 15.34 8.90
CA GLY A 35 -2.40 14.76 8.96
C GLY A 35 -2.48 13.34 9.46
N ALA A 36 -1.67 12.46 8.89
CA ALA A 36 -1.74 11.04 9.20
C ALA A 36 -0.86 10.68 10.40
N ARG A 37 -1.37 9.81 11.25
CA ARG A 37 -0.58 9.07 12.26
C ARG A 37 -0.33 7.62 11.85
N GLY A 38 -1.05 7.14 10.83
CA GLY A 38 -0.96 5.81 10.32
C GLY A 38 -1.68 5.66 8.99
N GLY A 39 -1.57 4.49 8.38
CA GLY A 39 -2.24 4.12 7.13
C GLY A 39 -3.18 2.93 7.35
N ILE A 40 -4.23 2.87 6.53
CA ILE A 40 -5.22 1.79 6.50
C ILE A 40 -5.53 1.35 5.07
N GLY A 41 -4.62 1.58 4.14
CA GLY A 41 -4.80 1.17 2.75
C GLY A 41 -4.72 -0.35 2.56
N GLY A 42 -5.17 -0.81 1.41
CA GLY A 42 -5.30 -2.23 1.15
C GLY A 42 -3.97 -2.98 1.02
N THR A 43 -2.88 -2.30 0.67
CA THR A 43 -1.57 -2.94 0.53
C THR A 43 -0.90 -3.24 1.87
N THR A 44 -1.40 -2.70 2.98
CA THR A 44 -0.91 -3.02 4.33
C THR A 44 -0.96 -4.52 4.64
N ASN A 45 -1.86 -5.26 4.00
CA ASN A 45 -1.98 -6.71 4.18
C ASN A 45 -0.71 -7.47 3.77
N TYR A 46 0.07 -6.97 2.81
CA TYR A 46 1.25 -7.65 2.27
C TYR A 46 2.51 -6.77 2.20
N ASN A 47 2.36 -5.44 2.24
CA ASN A 47 3.44 -4.45 2.17
C ASN A 47 3.58 -3.61 3.45
N GLY A 48 2.99 -4.06 4.56
CA GLY A 48 2.93 -3.32 5.82
C GLY A 48 4.30 -2.97 6.40
N ARG A 49 5.31 -3.83 6.23
CA ARG A 49 6.69 -3.56 6.68
C ARG A 49 7.25 -2.28 6.05
N GLU A 50 7.04 -2.08 4.75
CA GLU A 50 7.50 -0.88 4.06
C GLU A 50 6.71 0.35 4.50
N LEU A 51 5.38 0.23 4.65
CA LEU A 51 4.53 1.34 5.07
C LEU A 51 4.84 1.79 6.50
N VAL A 52 5.05 0.86 7.43
CA VAL A 52 5.54 1.18 8.78
C VAL A 52 6.93 1.80 8.70
N GLY A 53 7.80 1.26 7.85
CA GLY A 53 9.14 1.81 7.63
C GLY A 53 9.16 3.26 7.13
N ILE A 54 8.16 3.67 6.31
CA ILE A 54 7.98 5.08 5.90
C ILE A 54 7.71 5.96 7.13
N ILE A 55 6.76 5.52 7.97
CA ILE A 55 6.35 6.27 9.18
C ILE A 55 7.50 6.39 10.16
N ASP A 56 8.23 5.30 10.39
CA ASP A 56 9.37 5.26 11.31
C ASP A 56 10.53 6.13 10.80
N ALA A 57 10.84 6.08 9.51
CA ALA A 57 11.86 6.91 8.90
C ALA A 57 11.49 8.40 8.99
N TRP A 58 10.25 8.74 8.68
CA TRP A 58 9.72 10.09 8.85
C TRP A 58 9.87 10.60 10.29
N ASN A 59 9.47 9.80 11.28
CA ASN A 59 9.52 10.18 12.70
C ASN A 59 10.96 10.38 13.21
N ARG A 60 11.95 9.75 12.57
CA ARG A 60 13.38 9.96 12.87
C ARG A 60 13.99 11.11 12.07
N GLY A 61 13.24 11.73 11.16
CA GLY A 61 13.77 12.75 10.24
C GLY A 61 14.59 12.22 9.08
N ASP A 62 14.58 10.91 8.85
CA ASP A 62 15.27 10.22 7.76
C ASP A 62 14.42 10.26 6.48
N LEU A 63 14.46 11.41 5.80
CA LEU A 63 13.64 11.62 4.60
C LEU A 63 14.12 10.80 3.40
N GLU A 64 15.38 10.45 3.34
CA GLU A 64 15.93 9.64 2.25
C GLU A 64 15.34 8.23 2.29
N THR A 65 15.43 7.56 3.43
CA THR A 65 14.81 6.24 3.66
C THR A 65 13.29 6.30 3.51
N ALA A 66 12.63 7.35 4.01
CA ALA A 66 11.19 7.49 3.86
C ALA A 66 10.75 7.57 2.39
N ARG A 67 11.49 8.32 1.55
CA ARG A 67 11.24 8.43 0.10
C ARG A 67 11.50 7.12 -0.63
N GLU A 68 12.61 6.45 -0.31
CA GLU A 68 12.95 5.14 -0.90
C GLU A 68 11.81 4.14 -0.68
N LYS A 69 11.36 4.01 0.56
CA LYS A 69 10.27 3.08 0.91
C LYS A 69 8.93 3.48 0.27
N GLN A 70 8.64 4.78 0.19
CA GLN A 70 7.44 5.25 -0.50
C GLN A 70 7.49 4.94 -2.00
N ASN A 71 8.63 5.14 -2.65
CA ASN A 71 8.83 4.80 -4.05
C ASN A 71 8.62 3.29 -4.28
N PHE A 72 9.23 2.46 -3.46
CA PHE A 72 9.02 1.01 -3.54
C PHE A 72 7.54 0.63 -3.35
N SER A 73 6.84 1.25 -2.40
CA SER A 73 5.40 1.00 -2.20
C SER A 73 4.58 1.40 -3.44
N GLN A 74 4.98 2.45 -4.16
CA GLN A 74 4.36 2.84 -5.43
C GLN A 74 4.65 1.83 -6.55
N GLU A 75 5.84 1.24 -6.60
CA GLU A 75 6.15 0.17 -7.56
C GLU A 75 5.26 -1.06 -7.34
N VAL A 76 5.06 -1.47 -6.09
CA VAL A 76 4.11 -2.56 -5.74
C VAL A 76 2.69 -2.21 -6.21
N ILE A 77 2.24 -0.99 -6.00
CA ILE A 77 0.92 -0.52 -6.43
C ILE A 77 0.81 -0.50 -7.97
N ASN A 78 1.85 -0.10 -8.68
CA ASN A 78 1.89 -0.15 -10.13
C ASN A 78 1.68 -1.59 -10.64
N VAL A 79 2.37 -2.57 -10.04
CA VAL A 79 2.17 -3.97 -10.41
C VAL A 79 0.71 -4.40 -10.20
N ILE A 80 0.12 -4.16 -9.03
CA ILE A 80 -1.28 -4.58 -8.80
C ILE A 80 -2.28 -3.86 -9.71
N CYS A 81 -1.98 -2.64 -10.15
CA CYS A 81 -2.83 -1.90 -11.09
C CYS A 81 -2.87 -2.56 -12.48
N HIS A 82 -1.79 -3.20 -12.93
CA HIS A 82 -1.80 -4.01 -14.15
C HIS A 82 -2.79 -5.18 -14.05
N PHE A 83 -3.07 -5.66 -12.83
CA PHE A 83 -3.91 -6.82 -12.56
C PHE A 83 -5.22 -6.45 -11.82
N ARG A 84 -5.87 -5.38 -12.24
CA ARG A 84 -7.20 -4.93 -11.74
C ARG A 84 -7.21 -4.44 -10.28
N GLY A 85 -6.06 -3.92 -9.81
CA GLY A 85 -5.95 -3.25 -8.53
C GLY A 85 -5.99 -4.18 -7.32
N ASN A 86 -6.10 -3.58 -6.14
CA ASN A 86 -5.90 -4.29 -4.87
C ASN A 86 -6.94 -5.40 -4.59
N ILE A 87 -8.18 -5.27 -5.08
CA ILE A 87 -9.21 -6.31 -4.82
C ILE A 87 -8.83 -7.63 -5.50
N VAL A 88 -8.42 -7.58 -6.76
CA VAL A 88 -8.06 -8.78 -7.54
C VAL A 88 -6.59 -9.11 -7.36
N GLY A 89 -5.70 -8.15 -7.65
CA GLY A 89 -4.25 -8.33 -7.55
C GLY A 89 -3.80 -8.58 -6.12
N GLY A 90 -4.31 -7.82 -5.14
CA GLY A 90 -3.95 -7.98 -3.73
C GLY A 90 -4.32 -9.35 -3.17
N LYS A 91 -5.47 -9.92 -3.54
CA LYS A 91 -5.81 -11.30 -3.17
C LYS A 91 -4.82 -12.33 -3.73
N ARG A 92 -4.32 -12.10 -4.95
CA ARG A 92 -3.32 -12.98 -5.55
C ARG A 92 -1.95 -12.84 -4.89
N ILE A 93 -1.56 -11.62 -4.50
CA ILE A 93 -0.35 -11.43 -3.69
C ILE A 93 -0.45 -12.21 -2.38
N MET A 94 -1.57 -12.14 -1.67
CA MET A 94 -1.77 -12.92 -0.44
C MET A 94 -1.63 -14.43 -0.69
N LYS A 95 -2.16 -14.94 -1.81
CA LYS A 95 -1.97 -16.34 -2.21
C LYS A 95 -0.49 -16.68 -2.46
N LEU A 96 0.25 -15.81 -3.15
CA LEU A 96 1.68 -15.98 -3.38
C LEU A 96 2.50 -15.96 -2.08
N LEU A 97 2.01 -15.30 -1.04
CA LEU A 97 2.58 -15.29 0.31
C LEU A 97 2.09 -16.45 1.20
N GLY A 98 1.29 -17.37 0.66
CA GLY A 98 0.82 -18.57 1.36
C GLY A 98 -0.59 -18.49 1.94
N PHE A 99 -1.31 -17.38 1.75
CA PHE A 99 -2.68 -17.18 2.23
C PHE A 99 -3.70 -17.18 1.09
N ASP A 100 -4.24 -18.30 0.72
CA ASP A 100 -5.29 -18.36 -0.30
C ASP A 100 -6.64 -17.93 0.29
N LEU A 101 -7.03 -16.70 -0.09
CA LEU A 101 -8.31 -16.09 0.31
C LEU A 101 -9.47 -16.48 -0.63
N GLY A 102 -9.26 -17.45 -1.51
CA GLY A 102 -10.25 -17.93 -2.47
C GLY A 102 -10.56 -16.93 -3.60
N PRO A 103 -11.59 -17.20 -4.39
CA PRO A 103 -11.93 -16.41 -5.56
C PRO A 103 -12.53 -15.05 -5.18
N ASN A 104 -12.46 -14.10 -6.12
CA ASN A 104 -13.21 -12.85 -6.01
C ASN A 104 -14.69 -13.11 -6.28
N ARG A 105 -15.56 -12.37 -5.59
CA ARG A 105 -17.01 -12.35 -5.87
C ARG A 105 -17.30 -11.52 -7.12
N VAL A 106 -18.36 -11.85 -7.81
CA VAL A 106 -18.89 -11.00 -8.89
C VAL A 106 -19.15 -9.58 -8.38
N PRO A 107 -18.94 -8.55 -9.19
CA PRO A 107 -18.62 -8.56 -10.63
C PRO A 107 -17.12 -8.70 -10.97
N PHE A 108 -16.23 -8.91 -10.01
CA PHE A 108 -14.80 -9.00 -10.27
C PHE A 108 -14.42 -10.31 -10.97
N ARG A 109 -13.75 -10.18 -12.12
CA ARG A 109 -13.14 -11.33 -12.81
C ARG A 109 -11.89 -11.78 -12.06
N ASN A 110 -11.78 -13.07 -11.81
CA ASN A 110 -10.56 -13.66 -11.25
C ASN A 110 -9.40 -13.60 -12.25
N MET A 111 -8.17 -13.63 -11.74
CA MET A 111 -6.99 -13.79 -12.56
C MET A 111 -6.92 -15.19 -13.15
N THR A 112 -6.37 -15.31 -14.37
CA THR A 112 -5.96 -16.59 -14.94
C THR A 112 -4.62 -17.02 -14.36
N ASP A 113 -4.21 -18.27 -14.61
CA ASP A 113 -2.91 -18.76 -14.14
C ASP A 113 -1.75 -18.06 -14.85
N GLU A 114 -1.93 -17.65 -16.11
CA GLU A 114 -0.96 -16.88 -16.87
C GLU A 114 -0.81 -15.45 -16.29
N GLU A 115 -1.93 -14.81 -15.95
CA GLU A 115 -1.91 -13.50 -15.30
C GLU A 115 -1.24 -13.58 -13.91
N GLU A 116 -1.48 -14.65 -13.14
CA GLU A 116 -0.82 -14.87 -11.85
C GLU A 116 0.69 -15.07 -12.01
N ALA A 117 1.11 -15.87 -12.99
CA ALA A 117 2.53 -16.08 -13.28
C ALA A 117 3.23 -14.79 -13.72
N GLN A 118 2.57 -13.99 -14.56
CA GLN A 118 3.11 -12.69 -15.00
C GLN A 118 3.22 -11.71 -13.81
N MET A 119 2.20 -11.62 -12.96
CA MET A 119 2.25 -10.77 -11.77
C MET A 119 3.37 -11.19 -10.82
N LYS A 120 3.54 -12.51 -10.61
CA LYS A 120 4.64 -13.03 -9.78
C LYS A 120 5.99 -12.58 -10.32
N LYS A 121 6.20 -12.68 -11.63
CA LYS A 121 7.45 -12.23 -12.27
C LYS A 121 7.69 -10.73 -12.06
N GLU A 122 6.67 -9.89 -12.28
CA GLU A 122 6.80 -8.44 -12.05
C GLU A 122 7.12 -8.11 -10.58
N LEU A 123 6.55 -8.85 -9.64
CA LEU A 123 6.87 -8.71 -8.20
C LEU A 123 8.29 -9.16 -7.87
N GLU A 124 8.79 -10.23 -8.50
CA GLU A 124 10.19 -10.70 -8.36
C GLU A 124 11.16 -9.65 -8.91
N GLU A 125 10.87 -9.05 -10.05
CA GLU A 125 11.70 -8.03 -10.70
C GLU A 125 11.92 -6.78 -9.82
N ILE A 126 10.94 -6.40 -9.01
CA ILE A 126 11.07 -5.29 -8.05
C ILE A 126 11.57 -5.71 -6.67
N GLY A 127 11.89 -6.99 -6.45
CA GLY A 127 12.37 -7.49 -5.14
C GLY A 127 11.29 -7.51 -4.05
N PHE A 128 10.02 -7.70 -4.42
CA PHE A 128 8.90 -7.60 -3.49
C PHE A 128 8.97 -8.65 -2.37
N PHE A 129 9.30 -9.91 -2.69
CA PHE A 129 9.19 -11.02 -1.74
C PHE A 129 10.16 -10.93 -0.56
N GLU A 130 11.31 -10.26 -0.73
CA GLU A 130 12.27 -10.01 0.34
C GLU A 130 11.81 -8.91 1.29
N ARG A 131 10.95 -8.03 0.80
CA ARG A 131 10.46 -6.84 1.51
C ARG A 131 9.04 -7.00 2.06
N ALA A 132 8.27 -7.94 1.53
CA ALA A 132 6.90 -8.22 1.94
C ALA A 132 6.76 -8.57 3.43
N ASN A 133 5.53 -8.53 3.93
CA ASN A 133 5.23 -9.03 5.25
C ASN A 133 5.67 -10.50 5.38
N GLN A 134 6.30 -10.82 6.50
CA GLN A 134 6.61 -12.20 6.88
C GLN A 134 5.49 -12.74 7.77
N PHE A 135 4.99 -13.91 7.48
CA PHE A 135 3.91 -14.56 8.21
C PHE A 135 4.38 -15.90 8.82
#